data_e148136aba5e7eafddfeea95aec61aaf
#
_entry.id   e148136aba5e7eafddfeea95aec61aaf
#
_cell.length_a   1.000
_cell.length_b   1.000
_cell.length_c   1.000
_cell.angle_alpha   90.00
_cell.angle_beta   90.00
_cell.angle_gamma   90.00
#
_symmetry.space_group_name_H-M   'P 1'
#
loop_
_entity.id
_entity.type
_entity.pdbx_description
1 polymer ?
#
loop_
_entity_poly.entity_id
_entity_poly.type
_entity_poly.pdbx_seq_one_letter_code
_entity_poly.pdbx_strand_id
1 'polypeptide(L)'
;IPESQGKRVIDATGKFVTPGLIDIHAHTTGFSGAMFPEEMCFPYGVTTMVDCGGSGWRTFDQFNEDVIKKSAVRVFALLNIVGQGMEGDVEQNIEDMDAELTAAKIRQRSDIIVGVKVAHFQGKGWESIDRGVEAARLSDTFCLVDQNAKPTRTFEDMLKRLRPGDGTTHCFGYGKPM
;
A
#
# COMPACT_ATOMS: atom_id res chain seq x y z
N ILE A 1 17.26 -25.98 18.02
CA ILE A 1 18.70 -25.65 18.00
C ILE A 1 19.19 -25.85 19.41
N PRO A 2 20.28 -26.63 19.66
CA PRO A 2 20.86 -26.79 20.99
C PRO A 2 21.30 -25.42 21.54
N GLU A 3 21.12 -25.21 22.86
CA GLU A 3 21.52 -23.96 23.52
C GLU A 3 22.99 -23.59 23.28
N SER A 4 23.86 -24.61 23.20
CA SER A 4 25.30 -24.44 22.93
C SER A 4 25.63 -23.80 21.60
N GLN A 5 24.65 -23.72 20.65
CA GLN A 5 24.81 -23.11 19.33
C GLN A 5 24.22 -21.70 19.25
N GLY A 6 23.52 -21.23 20.29
CA GLY A 6 22.91 -19.93 20.36
C GLY A 6 23.90 -18.86 20.86
N LYS A 7 24.04 -17.74 20.14
CA LYS A 7 24.73 -16.55 20.66
C LYS A 7 23.98 -15.91 21.83
N ARG A 8 22.67 -16.09 21.85
CA ARG A 8 21.74 -15.62 22.89
C ARG A 8 20.62 -16.65 23.02
N VAL A 9 20.33 -17.07 24.22
CA VAL A 9 19.20 -17.96 24.55
C VAL A 9 18.10 -17.12 25.18
N ILE A 10 16.86 -17.30 24.69
CA ILE A 10 15.67 -16.69 25.27
C ILE A 10 14.78 -17.84 25.73
N ASP A 11 14.50 -17.90 27.03
CA ASP A 11 13.54 -18.85 27.59
C ASP A 11 12.11 -18.43 27.18
N ALA A 12 11.49 -19.28 26.40
CA ALA A 12 10.10 -19.09 25.92
C ALA A 12 9.15 -20.13 26.55
N THR A 13 9.53 -20.74 27.68
CA THR A 13 8.68 -21.72 28.37
C THR A 13 7.28 -21.13 28.67
N GLY A 14 6.23 -21.82 28.23
CA GLY A 14 4.85 -21.37 28.39
C GLY A 14 4.43 -20.19 27.49
N LYS A 15 5.24 -19.82 26.49
CA LYS A 15 4.94 -18.79 25.49
C LYS A 15 4.75 -19.39 24.11
N PHE A 16 3.97 -18.69 23.28
CA PHE A 16 3.93 -18.96 21.84
C PHE A 16 5.03 -18.17 21.15
N VAL A 17 5.78 -18.83 20.28
CA VAL A 17 6.76 -18.18 19.39
C VAL A 17 6.18 -18.17 17.99
N THR A 18 5.96 -16.98 17.45
CA THR A 18 5.36 -16.76 16.12
C THR A 18 6.29 -15.93 15.26
N PRO A 19 6.17 -15.97 13.92
CA PRO A 19 6.71 -14.91 13.07
C PRO A 19 6.19 -13.56 13.53
N GLY A 20 6.93 -12.47 13.25
CA GLY A 20 6.44 -11.11 13.48
C GLY A 20 5.18 -10.83 12.66
N LEU A 21 4.31 -9.99 13.18
CA LEU A 21 3.09 -9.57 12.48
C LEU A 21 3.42 -8.76 11.23
N ILE A 22 2.49 -8.77 10.28
CA ILE A 22 2.56 -7.98 9.05
C ILE A 22 1.40 -7.00 9.04
N ASP A 23 1.68 -5.70 8.98
CA ASP A 23 0.69 -4.66 8.73
C ASP A 23 0.62 -4.40 7.22
N ILE A 24 -0.50 -4.73 6.61
CA ILE A 24 -0.69 -4.62 5.16
C ILE A 24 -1.31 -3.29 4.72
N HIS A 25 -1.60 -2.37 5.66
CA HIS A 25 -2.18 -1.07 5.33
C HIS A 25 -1.72 0.01 6.31
N ALA A 26 -0.57 0.57 6.05
CA ALA A 26 0.00 1.66 6.83
C ALA A 26 0.45 2.82 5.93
N HIS A 27 0.81 3.93 6.55
CA HIS A 27 1.28 5.12 5.84
C HIS A 27 2.50 5.70 6.56
N THR A 28 3.63 5.75 5.84
CA THR A 28 4.92 6.25 6.34
C THR A 28 5.39 7.51 5.64
N THR A 29 4.67 7.91 4.60
CA THR A 29 4.94 9.12 3.81
C THR A 29 3.66 9.60 3.11
N GLY A 30 3.70 10.76 2.49
CA GLY A 30 2.67 11.25 1.57
C GLY A 30 1.56 12.08 2.21
N PHE A 31 1.42 12.13 3.54
CA PHE A 31 0.42 12.99 4.18
C PHE A 31 0.76 13.29 5.67
N SER A 32 0.03 14.23 6.27
CA SER A 32 0.32 14.73 7.63
C SER A 32 0.11 13.71 8.76
N GLY A 33 -0.57 12.61 8.50
CA GLY A 33 -0.77 11.49 9.43
C GLY A 33 0.24 10.35 9.28
N ALA A 34 1.23 10.49 8.41
CA ALA A 34 2.28 9.49 8.23
C ALA A 34 3.16 9.38 9.47
N MET A 35 3.57 8.17 9.80
CA MET A 35 4.37 7.85 10.98
C MET A 35 5.63 7.06 10.60
N PHE A 36 6.67 7.15 11.42
CA PHE A 36 7.86 6.34 11.22
C PHE A 36 7.54 4.84 11.42
N PRO A 37 8.06 3.95 10.56
CA PRO A 37 7.79 2.51 10.63
C PRO A 37 8.06 1.91 12.01
N GLU A 38 9.16 2.30 12.66
CA GLU A 38 9.57 1.79 13.97
C GLU A 38 8.56 2.11 15.07
N GLU A 39 7.99 3.31 15.04
CA GLU A 39 7.00 3.76 16.02
C GLU A 39 5.67 3.03 15.87
N MET A 40 5.30 2.70 14.63
CA MET A 40 4.07 1.97 14.35
C MET A 40 4.22 0.47 14.61
N CYS A 41 5.38 -0.11 14.35
CA CYS A 41 5.54 -1.54 14.22
C CYS A 41 6.06 -2.21 15.50
N PHE A 42 7.16 -1.74 16.05
CA PHE A 42 7.83 -2.45 17.15
C PHE A 42 7.00 -2.60 18.42
N PRO A 43 6.23 -1.60 18.89
CA PRO A 43 5.43 -1.75 20.09
C PRO A 43 4.37 -2.85 20.00
N TYR A 44 3.99 -3.23 18.78
CA TYR A 44 2.90 -4.19 18.51
C TYR A 44 3.39 -5.53 17.94
N GLY A 45 4.70 -5.76 17.90
CA GLY A 45 5.26 -7.00 17.36
C GLY A 45 5.17 -7.11 15.84
N VAL A 46 4.91 -6.00 15.14
CA VAL A 46 4.94 -5.92 13.69
C VAL A 46 6.40 -5.84 13.23
N THR A 47 6.79 -6.65 12.25
CA THR A 47 8.14 -6.67 11.69
C THR A 47 8.20 -6.39 10.20
N THR A 48 7.03 -6.36 9.57
CA THR A 48 6.87 -6.08 8.14
C THR A 48 5.63 -5.23 7.95
N MET A 49 5.70 -4.21 7.09
CA MET A 49 4.56 -3.38 6.76
C MET A 49 4.50 -3.06 5.27
N VAL A 50 3.33 -2.64 4.82
CA VAL A 50 3.10 -2.15 3.46
C VAL A 50 2.63 -0.71 3.53
N ASP A 51 3.42 0.22 2.98
CA ASP A 51 2.96 1.60 2.77
C ASP A 51 1.93 1.64 1.64
N CYS A 52 0.74 2.13 1.94
CA CYS A 52 -0.39 2.09 1.03
C CYS A 52 -0.53 3.37 0.20
N GLY A 53 0.41 3.59 -0.72
CA GLY A 53 0.30 4.63 -1.74
C GLY A 53 0.77 6.01 -1.31
N GLY A 54 1.58 6.10 -0.26
CA GLY A 54 2.23 7.35 0.10
C GLY A 54 3.06 7.92 -1.04
N SER A 55 3.72 7.06 -1.82
CA SER A 55 4.47 7.44 -3.03
C SER A 55 3.81 6.95 -4.32
N GLY A 56 4.04 7.68 -5.41
CA GLY A 56 3.73 7.29 -6.77
C GLY A 56 4.98 7.07 -7.61
N TRP A 57 4.84 6.82 -8.91
CA TRP A 57 5.97 6.49 -9.79
C TRP A 57 7.04 7.60 -9.89
N ARG A 58 6.68 8.87 -9.62
CA ARG A 58 7.61 10.00 -9.59
C ARG A 58 8.41 10.07 -8.30
N THR A 59 7.80 9.74 -7.17
CA THR A 59 8.33 10.01 -5.82
C THR A 59 8.87 8.76 -5.13
N PHE A 60 8.68 7.58 -5.72
CA PHE A 60 9.07 6.32 -5.11
C PHE A 60 10.57 6.23 -4.79
N ASP A 61 11.44 6.73 -5.67
CA ASP A 61 12.88 6.64 -5.45
C ASP A 61 13.31 7.45 -4.22
N GLN A 62 12.70 8.63 -4.02
CA GLN A 62 12.92 9.44 -2.82
C GLN A 62 12.39 8.74 -1.57
N PHE A 63 11.18 8.16 -1.63
CA PHE A 63 10.61 7.36 -0.55
C PHE A 63 11.51 6.18 -0.17
N ASN A 64 12.06 5.49 -1.15
CA ASN A 64 12.99 4.39 -0.91
C ASN A 64 14.26 4.84 -0.17
N GLU A 65 14.84 5.98 -0.54
CA GLU A 65 16.05 6.51 0.12
C GLU A 65 15.77 7.05 1.52
N ASP A 66 14.62 7.71 1.71
CA ASP A 66 14.35 8.43 2.96
C ASP A 66 13.71 7.57 4.03
N VAL A 67 12.93 6.56 3.65
CA VAL A 67 12.18 5.71 4.57
C VAL A 67 12.63 4.26 4.48
N ILE A 68 12.48 3.60 3.31
CA ILE A 68 12.65 2.14 3.23
C ILE A 68 14.06 1.71 3.60
N LYS A 69 15.07 2.34 3.02
CA LYS A 69 16.48 2.01 3.29
C LYS A 69 16.94 2.34 4.72
N LYS A 70 16.28 3.27 5.37
CA LYS A 70 16.65 3.70 6.72
C LYS A 70 15.92 2.92 7.80
N SER A 71 14.81 2.26 7.45
CA SER A 71 13.98 1.54 8.40
C SER A 71 14.60 0.21 8.84
N ALA A 72 14.49 -0.08 10.12
CA ALA A 72 14.77 -1.41 10.68
C ALA A 72 13.58 -2.38 10.50
N VAL A 73 12.39 -1.86 10.19
CA VAL A 73 11.21 -2.63 9.79
C VAL A 73 11.31 -2.95 8.31
N ARG A 74 10.89 -4.14 7.90
CA ARG A 74 10.76 -4.44 6.47
C ARG A 74 9.56 -3.68 5.89
N VAL A 75 9.81 -2.73 4.99
CA VAL A 75 8.77 -1.92 4.36
C VAL A 75 8.62 -2.31 2.89
N PHE A 76 7.41 -2.70 2.51
CA PHE A 76 6.95 -2.83 1.13
C PHE A 76 6.05 -1.64 0.76
N ALA A 77 5.70 -1.51 -0.51
CA ALA A 77 4.83 -0.43 -0.99
C ALA A 77 3.76 -0.93 -1.96
N LEU A 78 2.57 -0.37 -1.85
CA LEU A 78 1.63 -0.25 -2.96
C LEU A 78 1.88 1.12 -3.61
N LEU A 79 2.16 1.14 -4.90
CA LEU A 79 2.45 2.38 -5.61
C LEU A 79 1.15 3.11 -5.95
N ASN A 80 1.02 4.38 -5.58
CA ASN A 80 -0.14 5.18 -5.96
C ASN A 80 -0.21 5.31 -7.48
N ILE A 81 -1.43 5.20 -8.04
CA ILE A 81 -1.64 5.44 -9.48
C ILE A 81 -1.32 6.87 -9.89
N VAL A 82 -1.45 7.83 -8.98
CA VAL A 82 -1.00 9.21 -9.17
C VAL A 82 0.51 9.27 -8.99
N GLY A 83 1.20 9.82 -9.96
CA GLY A 83 2.66 9.84 -9.98
C GLY A 83 3.30 10.54 -8.79
N GLN A 84 2.66 11.56 -8.25
CA GLN A 84 3.12 12.29 -7.06
C GLN A 84 2.89 11.50 -5.76
N GLY A 85 1.95 10.56 -5.74
CA GLY A 85 1.57 9.84 -4.53
C GLY A 85 0.42 10.49 -3.78
N MET A 86 0.28 10.16 -2.48
CA MET A 86 -0.82 10.61 -1.62
C MET A 86 -0.46 11.94 -0.93
N GLU A 87 -0.53 13.04 -1.64
CA GLU A 87 -0.20 14.35 -1.09
C GLU A 87 -1.29 15.39 -1.41
N GLY A 88 -2.36 15.40 -0.62
CA GLY A 88 -3.42 16.40 -0.73
C GLY A 88 -4.16 16.36 -2.07
N ASP A 89 -4.31 17.53 -2.69
CA ASP A 89 -5.11 17.68 -3.91
C ASP A 89 -4.48 17.06 -5.15
N VAL A 90 -3.22 16.63 -5.12
CA VAL A 90 -2.55 16.00 -6.27
C VAL A 90 -3.23 14.69 -6.68
N GLU A 91 -3.89 14.00 -5.75
CA GLU A 91 -4.67 12.79 -6.03
C GLU A 91 -5.90 13.03 -6.92
N GLN A 92 -6.24 14.28 -7.20
CA GLN A 92 -7.30 14.65 -8.13
C GLN A 92 -6.81 14.84 -9.58
N ASN A 93 -5.49 14.81 -9.80
CA ASN A 93 -4.90 15.05 -11.10
C ASN A 93 -4.91 13.78 -11.97
N ILE A 94 -5.92 13.69 -12.84
CA ILE A 94 -6.08 12.57 -13.78
C ILE A 94 -4.88 12.47 -14.76
N GLU A 95 -4.29 13.60 -15.15
CA GLU A 95 -3.16 13.61 -16.09
C GLU A 95 -1.89 12.94 -15.49
N ASP A 96 -1.80 12.88 -14.16
CA ASP A 96 -0.69 12.22 -13.46
C ASP A 96 -0.95 10.74 -13.12
N MET A 97 -2.15 10.24 -13.43
CA MET A 97 -2.52 8.82 -13.27
C MET A 97 -2.08 8.03 -14.50
N ASP A 98 -0.83 7.63 -14.57
CA ASP A 98 -0.26 6.93 -15.73
C ASP A 98 -0.05 5.44 -15.44
N ALA A 99 -0.83 4.59 -16.12
CA ALA A 99 -0.77 3.15 -15.92
C ALA A 99 0.56 2.52 -16.40
N GLU A 100 1.11 3.00 -17.51
CA GLU A 100 2.36 2.47 -18.08
C GLU A 100 3.57 2.85 -17.22
N LEU A 101 3.67 4.10 -16.79
CA LEU A 101 4.77 4.56 -15.93
C LEU A 101 4.68 3.91 -14.55
N THR A 102 3.48 3.76 -14.00
CA THR A 102 3.25 3.04 -12.74
C THR A 102 3.70 1.58 -12.87
N ALA A 103 3.26 0.88 -13.92
CA ALA A 103 3.65 -0.50 -14.16
C ALA A 103 5.16 -0.66 -14.43
N ALA A 104 5.78 0.28 -15.14
CA ALA A 104 7.21 0.29 -15.39
C ALA A 104 8.00 0.41 -14.07
N LYS A 105 7.60 1.32 -13.17
CA LYS A 105 8.22 1.47 -11.85
C LYS A 105 8.04 0.21 -10.99
N ILE A 106 6.88 -0.43 -11.00
CA ILE A 106 6.64 -1.69 -10.29
C ILE A 106 7.60 -2.79 -10.80
N ARG A 107 7.69 -2.98 -12.11
CA ARG A 107 8.62 -3.98 -12.70
C ARG A 107 10.08 -3.69 -12.36
N GLN A 108 10.47 -2.41 -12.33
CA GLN A 108 11.83 -1.99 -11.96
C GLN A 108 12.16 -2.33 -10.50
N ARG A 109 11.17 -2.27 -9.62
CA ARG A 109 11.32 -2.44 -8.18
C ARG A 109 10.37 -3.51 -7.60
N SER A 110 10.23 -4.60 -8.33
CA SER A 110 9.41 -5.76 -7.91
C SER A 110 9.90 -6.44 -6.63
N ASP A 111 11.10 -6.10 -6.16
CA ASP A 111 11.66 -6.48 -4.87
C ASP A 111 10.96 -5.80 -3.68
N ILE A 112 10.33 -4.63 -3.90
CA ILE A 112 9.73 -3.79 -2.85
C ILE A 112 8.26 -3.44 -3.17
N ILE A 113 7.95 -3.10 -4.43
CA ILE A 113 6.60 -2.68 -4.82
C ILE A 113 5.77 -3.93 -5.12
N VAL A 114 4.72 -4.12 -4.33
CA VAL A 114 3.91 -5.36 -4.38
C VAL A 114 2.56 -5.18 -5.06
N GLY A 115 2.18 -3.97 -5.45
CA GLY A 115 0.92 -3.70 -6.14
C GLY A 115 0.65 -2.21 -6.34
N VAL A 116 -0.58 -1.89 -6.74
CA VAL A 116 -1.05 -0.53 -7.03
C VAL A 116 -2.05 -0.09 -5.96
N LYS A 117 -1.98 1.18 -5.55
CA LYS A 117 -3.00 1.84 -4.71
C LYS A 117 -3.79 2.84 -5.55
N VAL A 118 -5.10 2.82 -5.39
CA VAL A 118 -6.01 3.87 -5.85
C VAL A 118 -6.74 4.44 -4.64
N ALA A 119 -6.59 5.73 -4.38
CA ALA A 119 -7.18 6.38 -3.20
C ALA A 119 -7.78 7.75 -3.53
N HIS A 120 -8.72 8.19 -2.71
CA HIS A 120 -9.25 9.55 -2.52
C HIS A 120 -9.72 10.34 -3.75
N PHE A 121 -9.70 9.78 -4.97
CA PHE A 121 -10.17 10.50 -6.16
C PHE A 121 -11.64 10.91 -6.03
N GLN A 122 -11.92 12.21 -6.13
CA GLN A 122 -13.25 12.81 -5.93
C GLN A 122 -14.04 12.98 -7.22
N GLY A 123 -13.42 12.78 -8.38
CA GLY A 123 -14.09 12.87 -9.69
C GLY A 123 -15.28 11.92 -9.81
N LYS A 124 -16.16 12.19 -10.79
CA LYS A 124 -17.39 11.40 -11.02
C LYS A 124 -17.13 10.13 -11.82
N GLY A 125 -16.04 10.10 -12.59
CA GLY A 125 -15.69 9.00 -13.49
C GLY A 125 -14.92 7.88 -12.81
N TRP A 126 -14.45 6.96 -13.61
CA TRP A 126 -13.78 5.73 -13.19
C TRP A 126 -12.27 5.74 -13.51
N GLU A 127 -11.74 6.86 -14.00
CA GLU A 127 -10.39 7.00 -14.55
C GLU A 127 -9.33 6.49 -13.59
N SER A 128 -9.43 6.84 -12.31
CA SER A 128 -8.45 6.42 -11.29
C SER A 128 -8.43 4.90 -11.09
N ILE A 129 -9.62 4.29 -11.06
CA ILE A 129 -9.76 2.83 -10.83
C ILE A 129 -9.35 2.08 -12.11
N ASP A 130 -9.84 2.51 -13.27
CA ASP A 130 -9.53 1.85 -14.54
C ASP A 130 -8.03 1.89 -14.83
N ARG A 131 -7.37 3.03 -14.60
CA ARG A 131 -5.91 3.16 -14.76
C ARG A 131 -5.13 2.38 -13.71
N GLY A 132 -5.61 2.33 -12.46
CA GLY A 132 -4.99 1.52 -11.40
C GLY A 132 -5.05 0.02 -11.69
N VAL A 133 -6.21 -0.47 -12.13
CA VAL A 133 -6.39 -1.87 -12.52
C VAL A 133 -5.54 -2.20 -13.75
N GLU A 134 -5.46 -1.29 -14.72
CA GLU A 134 -4.59 -1.46 -15.90
C GLU A 134 -3.10 -1.50 -15.53
N ALA A 135 -2.64 -0.61 -14.64
CA ALA A 135 -1.26 -0.63 -14.15
C ALA A 135 -0.92 -1.95 -13.46
N ALA A 136 -1.83 -2.45 -12.63
CA ALA A 136 -1.68 -3.72 -11.95
C ALA A 136 -1.66 -4.91 -12.93
N ARG A 137 -2.50 -4.87 -13.98
CA ARG A 137 -2.50 -5.86 -15.07
C ARG A 137 -1.16 -5.86 -15.83
N LEU A 138 -0.66 -4.69 -16.20
CA LEU A 138 0.59 -4.52 -16.94
C LEU A 138 1.82 -4.95 -16.13
N SER A 139 1.76 -4.92 -14.82
CA SER A 139 2.87 -5.28 -13.92
C SER A 139 2.74 -6.67 -13.28
N ASP A 140 1.70 -7.42 -13.61
CA ASP A 140 1.38 -8.73 -13.02
C ASP A 140 1.26 -8.67 -11.49
N THR A 141 0.57 -7.64 -11.00
CA THR A 141 0.32 -7.42 -9.58
C THR A 141 -1.18 -7.22 -9.32
N PHE A 142 -1.55 -6.82 -8.10
CA PHE A 142 -2.93 -6.51 -7.74
C PHE A 142 -3.14 -5.01 -7.54
N CYS A 143 -4.39 -4.59 -7.62
CA CYS A 143 -4.82 -3.23 -7.31
C CYS A 143 -5.63 -3.21 -6.01
N LEU A 144 -5.27 -2.34 -5.07
CA LEU A 144 -6.02 -2.06 -3.86
C LEU A 144 -6.72 -0.71 -3.99
N VAL A 145 -8.06 -0.74 -4.03
CA VAL A 145 -8.88 0.46 -4.21
C VAL A 145 -9.48 0.89 -2.87
N ASP A 146 -9.30 2.15 -2.53
CA ASP A 146 -10.04 2.76 -1.43
C ASP A 146 -11.51 2.90 -1.79
N GLN A 147 -12.37 2.29 -0.98
CA GLN A 147 -13.79 2.43 -1.20
C GLN A 147 -14.22 3.87 -0.92
N ASN A 148 -14.51 4.59 -1.98
CA ASN A 148 -15.10 5.90 -1.94
C ASN A 148 -16.42 5.88 -2.74
N ALA A 149 -17.39 5.12 -2.21
CA ALA A 149 -18.70 5.00 -2.83
C ALA A 149 -19.40 6.37 -2.89
N LYS A 150 -19.92 6.71 -4.06
CA LYS A 150 -20.68 7.92 -4.35
C LYS A 150 -21.95 7.54 -5.12
N PRO A 151 -22.95 8.41 -5.20
CA PRO A 151 -24.15 8.14 -6.01
C PRO A 151 -23.82 7.78 -7.48
N THR A 152 -22.73 8.30 -8.01
CA THR A 152 -22.26 8.05 -9.39
C THR A 152 -21.24 6.92 -9.52
N ARG A 153 -20.76 6.38 -8.38
CA ARG A 153 -19.81 5.27 -8.32
C ARG A 153 -20.23 4.33 -7.21
N THR A 154 -21.12 3.40 -7.54
CA THR A 154 -21.60 2.43 -6.56
C THR A 154 -20.52 1.38 -6.26
N PHE A 155 -20.61 0.75 -5.11
CA PHE A 155 -19.71 -0.35 -4.75
C PHE A 155 -19.84 -1.52 -5.72
N GLU A 156 -21.06 -1.85 -6.13
CA GLU A 156 -21.33 -2.90 -7.11
C GLU A 156 -20.65 -2.63 -8.46
N ASP A 157 -20.73 -1.39 -8.97
CA ASP A 157 -20.10 -1.03 -10.25
C ASP A 157 -18.57 -0.99 -10.12
N MET A 158 -18.04 -0.67 -8.96
CA MET A 158 -16.61 -0.78 -8.69
C MET A 158 -16.15 -2.24 -8.76
N LEU A 159 -16.88 -3.16 -8.11
CA LEU A 159 -16.54 -4.59 -8.12
C LEU A 159 -16.51 -5.18 -9.54
N LYS A 160 -17.37 -4.70 -10.44
CA LYS A 160 -17.37 -5.13 -11.85
C LYS A 160 -16.11 -4.73 -12.62
N ARG A 161 -15.34 -3.76 -12.11
CA ARG A 161 -14.08 -3.28 -12.71
C ARG A 161 -12.85 -3.97 -12.16
N LEU A 162 -12.95 -4.52 -10.95
CA LEU A 162 -11.85 -5.23 -10.30
C LEU A 162 -11.70 -6.63 -10.90
N ARG A 163 -10.46 -7.10 -10.94
CA ARG A 163 -10.11 -8.44 -11.38
C ARG A 163 -10.06 -9.41 -10.17
N PRO A 164 -10.16 -10.72 -10.38
CA PRO A 164 -9.77 -11.68 -9.35
C PRO A 164 -8.35 -11.40 -8.83
N GLY A 165 -8.21 -11.22 -7.51
CA GLY A 165 -6.96 -10.85 -6.86
C GLY A 165 -6.84 -9.35 -6.52
N ASP A 166 -7.60 -8.48 -7.18
CA ASP A 166 -7.72 -7.08 -6.75
C ASP A 166 -8.56 -6.98 -5.46
N GLY A 167 -8.39 -5.91 -4.72
CA GLY A 167 -9.07 -5.73 -3.44
C GLY A 167 -9.61 -4.32 -3.22
N THR A 168 -10.43 -4.20 -2.19
CA THR A 168 -10.90 -2.91 -1.70
C THR A 168 -10.67 -2.79 -0.20
N THR A 169 -10.40 -1.58 0.26
CA THR A 169 -10.22 -1.26 1.67
C THR A 169 -11.31 -0.31 2.16
N HIS A 170 -11.43 -0.15 3.49
CA HIS A 170 -12.41 0.69 4.17
C HIS A 170 -13.88 0.31 3.91
N CYS A 171 -14.15 -0.92 3.44
CA CYS A 171 -15.51 -1.37 3.11
C CYS A 171 -16.41 -1.58 4.35
N PHE A 172 -15.83 -1.73 5.53
CA PHE A 172 -16.55 -1.84 6.81
C PHE A 172 -16.49 -0.55 7.65
N GLY A 173 -16.11 0.57 7.06
CA GLY A 173 -15.96 1.86 7.74
C GLY A 173 -17.31 2.46 8.16
N TYR A 174 -17.30 3.26 9.22
CA TYR A 174 -18.46 3.92 9.79
C TYR A 174 -19.27 4.72 8.75
N GLY A 175 -20.58 4.50 8.73
CA GLY A 175 -21.54 5.37 8.05
C GLY A 175 -21.74 5.12 6.55
N LYS A 176 -21.20 4.05 6.00
CA LYS A 176 -21.48 3.67 4.61
C LYS A 176 -22.22 2.32 4.58
N PRO A 177 -23.51 2.28 4.21
CA PRO A 177 -24.16 1.01 3.92
C PRO A 177 -23.45 0.32 2.76
N MET A 178 -23.22 -0.97 2.91
CA MET A 178 -22.78 -1.84 1.80
C MET A 178 -23.93 -2.01 0.81
#